data_de99bbf52f10526ef0575893b7cfe01b
#
_entry.id   de99bbf52f10526ef0575893b7cfe01b
#
_cell.length_a   1.000
_cell.length_b   1.000
_cell.length_c   1.000
_cell.angle_alpha   90.00
_cell.angle_beta   90.00
_cell.angle_gamma   90.00
#
_symmetry.space_group_name_H-M   'P 1'
#
loop_
_entity.id
_entity.type
_entity.pdbx_description
1 polymer ?
#
loop_
_entity_poly.entity_id
_entity_poly.type
_entity_poly.pdbx_seq_one_letter_code
_entity_poly.pdbx_strand_id
1 'polypeptide(L)'
;MTWFDKIMPSRIKTERRTRSVPEGLWIKCPACDAVLYRAELERNLSVCPKCSHHMRIGARDRLERFLDPESGVEIGAAIAPEDPLKFRDSKRYRDRLAQAQKATNEKDAMVVLSGTLHALPIVACAFEFQFLGGSMGSVVGERFKRGIDACIGENRALVCFSASGGARMQEALYSLLQMAKTAAALSRLAQAHLPFISVLTDPTTGGVSASLALLGDLNLAEPRALIGFAGPRVIQQTVRETLPEGFQRSEFLLEHGAIDMIVDRREMRDKVAALLRLLLKLPAVAA
;
A
#
# COMPACT_ATOMS: atom_id res chain seq x y z
N MET A 1 6.61 -58.09 47.29
CA MET A 1 7.47 -57.64 46.16
C MET A 1 7.86 -58.87 45.37
N THR A 2 7.22 -59.03 44.23
CA THR A 2 7.33 -60.25 43.42
C THR A 2 8.52 -60.12 42.48
N TRP A 3 9.25 -61.22 42.31
CA TRP A 3 10.46 -61.40 41.52
C TRP A 3 10.36 -60.87 40.06
N PHE A 4 9.17 -60.67 39.51
CA PHE A 4 8.86 -60.15 38.17
C PHE A 4 9.20 -58.66 37.95
N ASP A 5 9.36 -57.85 39.00
CA ASP A 5 9.65 -56.41 38.88
C ASP A 5 11.11 -56.11 38.51
N LYS A 6 11.98 -57.09 38.44
CA LYS A 6 13.41 -56.94 38.13
C LYS A 6 13.79 -57.23 36.67
N ILE A 7 12.86 -57.63 35.82
CA ILE A 7 13.14 -58.06 34.43
C ILE A 7 12.52 -57.08 33.38
N MET A 8 11.91 -56.01 33.81
CA MET A 8 11.48 -55.01 32.82
C MET A 8 12.66 -54.12 32.39
N PRO A 9 13.04 -54.14 31.09
CA PRO A 9 14.04 -53.19 30.61
C PRO A 9 13.51 -51.78 30.82
N SER A 10 14.36 -50.89 31.35
CA SER A 10 14.04 -49.47 31.50
C SER A 10 13.56 -48.89 30.17
N ARG A 11 12.28 -48.47 30.12
CA ARG A 11 11.77 -47.73 28.97
C ARG A 11 12.56 -46.45 28.85
N ILE A 12 13.43 -46.39 27.83
CA ILE A 12 14.09 -45.16 27.40
C ILE A 12 12.96 -44.22 26.95
N LYS A 13 12.64 -43.23 27.76
CA LYS A 13 11.80 -42.13 27.35
C LYS A 13 12.60 -41.30 26.34
N THR A 14 12.50 -41.64 25.07
CA THR A 14 12.94 -40.75 23.99
C THR A 14 12.03 -39.54 24.03
N GLU A 15 12.47 -38.45 24.64
CA GLU A 15 11.85 -37.14 24.41
C GLU A 15 11.99 -36.86 22.92
N ARG A 16 10.92 -37.08 22.17
CA ARG A 16 10.74 -36.50 20.85
C ARG A 16 10.73 -34.98 21.06
N ARG A 17 11.92 -34.36 20.96
CA ARG A 17 12.02 -32.94 20.65
C ARG A 17 11.35 -32.75 19.29
N THR A 18 10.05 -32.55 19.28
CA THR A 18 9.36 -31.92 18.19
C THR A 18 9.99 -30.52 18.08
N ARG A 19 10.92 -30.35 17.15
CA ARG A 19 11.31 -29.01 16.70
C ARG A 19 10.02 -28.36 16.20
N SER A 20 9.36 -27.60 17.04
CA SER A 20 8.28 -26.73 16.60
C SER A 20 8.94 -25.75 15.65
N VAL A 21 8.56 -25.80 14.36
CA VAL A 21 8.95 -24.79 13.40
C VAL A 21 8.38 -23.49 13.95
N PRO A 22 9.17 -22.41 14.15
CA PRO A 22 8.66 -21.17 14.69
C PRO A 22 7.49 -20.71 13.85
N GLU A 23 6.38 -20.37 14.50
CA GLU A 23 5.19 -19.83 13.83
C GLU A 23 5.56 -18.58 13.02
N GLY A 24 5.08 -18.50 11.78
CA GLY A 24 5.30 -17.34 10.90
C GLY A 24 6.47 -17.43 9.94
N LEU A 25 7.26 -18.52 9.92
CA LEU A 25 8.33 -18.72 8.92
C LEU A 25 7.79 -19.01 7.52
N TRP A 26 6.59 -19.57 7.43
CA TRP A 26 5.96 -19.97 6.17
C TRP A 26 4.68 -19.18 5.93
N ILE A 27 4.49 -18.77 4.68
CA ILE A 27 3.30 -18.04 4.21
C ILE A 27 2.73 -18.80 3.02
N LYS A 28 1.41 -18.97 2.99
CA LYS A 28 0.71 -19.55 1.85
C LYS A 28 0.33 -18.46 0.86
N CYS A 29 0.67 -18.64 -0.42
CA CYS A 29 0.23 -17.73 -1.47
C CYS A 29 -1.28 -17.82 -1.67
N PRO A 30 -2.05 -16.73 -1.60
CA PRO A 30 -3.51 -16.78 -1.75
C PRO A 30 -3.97 -17.07 -3.19
N ALA A 31 -3.08 -16.95 -4.17
CA ALA A 31 -3.41 -17.14 -5.58
C ALA A 31 -3.09 -18.56 -6.11
N CYS A 32 -2.00 -19.18 -5.63
CA CYS A 32 -1.57 -20.50 -6.13
C CYS A 32 -1.34 -21.54 -5.03
N ASP A 33 -1.72 -21.22 -3.79
CA ASP A 33 -1.61 -22.09 -2.61
C ASP A 33 -0.19 -22.59 -2.27
N ALA A 34 0.82 -22.13 -2.99
CA ALA A 34 2.20 -22.49 -2.70
C ALA A 34 2.63 -22.04 -1.31
N VAL A 35 3.32 -22.92 -0.58
CA VAL A 35 3.94 -22.58 0.71
C VAL A 35 5.29 -21.94 0.43
N LEU A 36 5.48 -20.73 0.92
CA LEU A 36 6.63 -19.87 0.65
C LEU A 36 7.38 -19.58 1.95
N TYR A 37 8.70 -19.52 1.89
CA TYR A 37 9.51 -19.08 3.02
C TYR A 37 9.43 -17.54 3.13
N ARG A 38 9.09 -17.03 4.32
CA ARG A 38 8.87 -15.58 4.53
C ARG A 38 10.06 -14.74 4.08
N ALA A 39 11.29 -15.10 4.47
CA ALA A 39 12.46 -14.32 4.11
C ALA A 39 12.75 -14.29 2.60
N GLU A 40 12.40 -15.37 1.87
CA GLU A 40 12.51 -15.40 0.40
C GLU A 40 11.46 -14.48 -0.23
N LEU A 41 10.22 -14.53 0.28
CA LEU A 41 9.13 -13.67 -0.16
C LEU A 41 9.47 -12.18 0.08
N GLU A 42 10.02 -11.84 1.23
CA GLU A 42 10.46 -10.48 1.56
C GLU A 42 11.57 -9.99 0.64
N ARG A 43 12.56 -10.83 0.32
CA ARG A 43 13.60 -10.51 -0.68
C ARG A 43 13.02 -10.29 -2.08
N ASN A 44 11.95 -11.00 -2.41
CA ASN A 44 11.23 -10.86 -3.68
C ASN A 44 10.12 -9.78 -3.61
N LEU A 45 10.24 -8.79 -2.71
CA LEU A 45 9.32 -7.67 -2.53
C LEU A 45 7.85 -8.11 -2.34
N SER A 46 7.62 -9.22 -1.62
CA SER A 46 6.29 -9.81 -1.41
C SER A 46 5.57 -10.21 -2.71
N VAL A 47 6.32 -10.49 -3.76
CA VAL A 47 5.81 -11.09 -5.01
C VAL A 47 6.05 -12.60 -4.96
N CYS A 48 5.02 -13.40 -5.21
CA CYS A 48 5.13 -14.85 -5.18
C CYS A 48 6.08 -15.35 -6.27
N PRO A 49 7.16 -16.09 -5.95
CA PRO A 49 8.10 -16.58 -6.96
C PRO A 49 7.52 -17.68 -7.86
N LYS A 50 6.37 -18.27 -7.50
CA LYS A 50 5.72 -19.34 -8.27
C LYS A 50 4.70 -18.84 -9.30
N CYS A 51 3.91 -17.82 -8.96
CA CYS A 51 2.82 -17.33 -9.82
C CYS A 51 2.84 -15.82 -10.06
N SER A 52 3.87 -15.13 -9.58
CA SER A 52 4.01 -13.66 -9.66
C SER A 52 2.83 -12.87 -9.06
N HIS A 53 2.07 -13.50 -8.14
CA HIS A 53 1.03 -12.77 -7.41
C HIS A 53 1.66 -11.73 -6.48
N HIS A 54 1.23 -10.49 -6.61
CA HIS A 54 1.64 -9.37 -5.77
C HIS A 54 0.86 -9.39 -4.46
N MET A 55 1.49 -9.87 -3.39
CA MET A 55 0.89 -9.84 -2.05
C MET A 55 0.93 -8.41 -1.48
N ARG A 56 0.06 -8.13 -0.52
CA ARG A 56 0.06 -6.84 0.16
C ARG A 56 1.37 -6.62 0.93
N ILE A 57 1.85 -5.39 0.90
CA ILE A 57 3.03 -4.92 1.61
C ILE A 57 2.65 -3.67 2.40
N GLY A 58 3.19 -3.49 3.60
CA GLY A 58 2.97 -2.32 4.43
C GLY A 58 3.51 -1.04 3.79
N ALA A 59 2.93 0.10 4.16
CA ALA A 59 3.34 1.39 3.59
C ALA A 59 4.81 1.71 3.86
N ARG A 60 5.26 1.53 5.09
CA ARG A 60 6.64 1.82 5.49
C ARG A 60 7.63 0.90 4.79
N ASP A 61 7.40 -0.42 4.81
CA ASP A 61 8.24 -1.40 4.12
C ASP A 61 8.32 -1.12 2.60
N ARG A 62 7.21 -0.70 1.98
CA ARG A 62 7.16 -0.29 0.58
C ARG A 62 8.08 0.91 0.31
N LEU A 63 7.98 1.96 1.12
CA LEU A 63 8.75 3.19 0.92
C LEU A 63 10.24 2.99 1.22
N GLU A 64 10.59 2.24 2.26
CA GLU A 64 11.98 1.91 2.61
C GLU A 64 12.67 1.11 1.50
N ARG A 65 11.93 0.22 0.83
CA ARG A 65 12.46 -0.56 -0.32
C ARG A 65 12.42 0.23 -1.62
N PHE A 66 11.59 1.25 -1.72
CA PHE A 66 11.46 2.07 -2.92
C PHE A 66 12.49 3.20 -2.97
N LEU A 67 12.73 3.89 -1.88
CA LEU A 67 13.74 4.95 -1.77
C LEU A 67 15.17 4.38 -1.70
N ASP A 68 16.14 5.23 -1.93
CA ASP A 68 17.53 4.87 -1.68
C ASP A 68 17.76 4.66 -0.18
N PRO A 69 18.63 3.71 0.21
CA PRO A 69 18.86 3.39 1.61
C PRO A 69 19.16 4.65 2.43
N GLU A 70 18.56 4.76 3.61
CA GLU A 70 18.78 5.83 4.60
C GLU A 70 18.46 7.26 4.12
N SER A 71 17.89 7.43 2.92
CA SER A 71 17.55 8.75 2.39
C SER A 71 16.21 9.30 2.91
N GLY A 72 15.35 8.44 3.46
CA GLY A 72 13.97 8.78 3.81
C GLY A 72 13.83 9.62 5.08
N VAL A 73 13.21 10.80 4.98
CA VAL A 73 12.82 11.65 6.11
C VAL A 73 11.30 11.78 6.14
N GLU A 74 10.67 11.44 7.27
CA GLU A 74 9.20 11.41 7.37
C GLU A 74 8.60 12.80 7.49
N ILE A 75 7.59 13.07 6.64
CA ILE A 75 6.81 14.31 6.63
C ILE A 75 5.49 14.07 7.35
N GLY A 76 5.19 14.92 8.34
CA GLY A 76 3.92 14.87 9.05
C GLY A 76 3.79 13.72 10.07
N ALA A 77 4.89 13.13 10.53
CA ALA A 77 4.91 12.06 11.52
C ALA A 77 4.14 12.37 12.81
N ALA A 78 4.12 13.65 13.23
CA ALA A 78 3.43 14.08 14.45
C ALA A 78 1.90 14.13 14.31
N ILE A 79 1.35 14.17 13.07
CA ILE A 79 -0.08 14.31 12.84
C ILE A 79 -0.77 12.99 13.20
N ALA A 80 -1.79 13.09 14.05
CA ALA A 80 -2.61 11.97 14.50
C ALA A 80 -4.10 12.25 14.26
N PRO A 81 -4.92 11.21 14.05
CA PRO A 81 -6.35 11.36 13.86
C PRO A 81 -7.05 11.77 15.15
N GLU A 82 -8.09 12.58 15.00
CA GLU A 82 -9.02 12.96 16.05
C GLU A 82 -10.41 12.41 15.76
N ASP A 83 -11.25 12.32 16.79
CA ASP A 83 -12.65 11.91 16.67
C ASP A 83 -13.60 13.07 17.08
N PRO A 84 -13.68 14.14 16.26
CA PRO A 84 -14.51 15.30 16.59
C PRO A 84 -16.01 14.97 16.56
N LEU A 85 -16.41 13.96 15.80
CA LEU A 85 -17.80 13.53 15.67
C LEU A 85 -18.24 12.56 16.75
N LYS A 86 -17.31 12.03 17.56
CA LYS A 86 -17.55 10.96 18.54
C LYS A 86 -18.32 9.79 17.90
N PHE A 87 -17.90 9.43 16.66
CA PHE A 87 -18.60 8.44 15.84
C PHE A 87 -18.64 7.07 16.53
N ARG A 88 -19.80 6.44 16.45
CA ARG A 88 -20.03 5.10 16.97
C ARG A 88 -21.01 4.35 16.06
N ASP A 89 -20.59 3.17 15.62
CA ASP A 89 -21.45 2.12 15.07
C ASP A 89 -21.48 0.94 16.04
N SER A 90 -21.06 -0.25 15.63
CA SER A 90 -20.84 -1.39 16.52
C SER A 90 -19.70 -1.16 17.53
N LYS A 91 -18.74 -0.28 17.19
CA LYS A 91 -17.60 0.13 18.03
C LYS A 91 -17.39 1.64 17.90
N ARG A 92 -16.81 2.28 18.93
CA ARG A 92 -16.42 3.70 18.82
C ARG A 92 -15.26 3.85 17.85
N TYR A 93 -15.23 4.94 17.09
CA TYR A 93 -14.14 5.23 16.15
C TYR A 93 -12.78 5.30 16.86
N ARG A 94 -12.73 5.93 18.03
CA ARG A 94 -11.51 5.98 18.87
C ARG A 94 -10.95 4.58 19.18
N ASP A 95 -11.81 3.59 19.45
CA ASP A 95 -11.37 2.23 19.76
C ASP A 95 -10.82 1.54 18.49
N ARG A 96 -11.41 1.81 17.31
CA ARG A 96 -10.92 1.35 16.01
C ARG A 96 -9.56 1.95 15.68
N LEU A 97 -9.37 3.25 15.93
CA LEU A 97 -8.08 3.92 15.75
C LEU A 97 -6.99 3.28 16.61
N ALA A 98 -7.24 3.12 17.92
CA ALA A 98 -6.28 2.50 18.83
C ALA A 98 -5.92 1.07 18.41
N GLN A 99 -6.90 0.29 17.93
CA GLN A 99 -6.67 -1.07 17.43
C GLN A 99 -5.81 -1.05 16.16
N ALA A 100 -6.12 -0.16 15.20
CA ALA A 100 -5.37 -0.03 13.94
C ALA A 100 -3.93 0.43 14.19
N GLN A 101 -3.73 1.43 15.06
CA GLN A 101 -2.42 1.94 15.46
C GLN A 101 -1.56 0.83 16.09
N LYS A 102 -2.15 0.03 16.98
CA LYS A 102 -1.45 -1.12 17.59
C LYS A 102 -1.08 -2.20 16.57
N ALA A 103 -1.95 -2.45 15.59
CA ALA A 103 -1.73 -3.50 14.60
C ALA A 103 -0.67 -3.13 13.55
N THR A 104 -0.59 -1.84 13.17
CA THR A 104 0.25 -1.36 12.08
C THR A 104 1.50 -0.63 12.56
N ASN A 105 1.55 -0.22 13.82
CA ASN A 105 2.54 0.72 14.37
C ASN A 105 2.57 2.08 13.62
N GLU A 106 1.52 2.41 12.88
CA GLU A 106 1.36 3.69 12.19
C GLU A 106 0.27 4.53 12.88
N LYS A 107 0.40 5.86 12.81
CA LYS A 107 -0.59 6.78 13.40
C LYS A 107 -1.86 6.89 12.55
N ASP A 108 -1.73 6.73 11.24
CA ASP A 108 -2.85 6.76 10.28
C ASP A 108 -2.49 6.02 8.97
N ALA A 109 -3.44 5.93 8.05
CA ALA A 109 -3.37 5.12 6.84
C ALA A 109 -2.43 5.65 5.73
N MET A 110 -1.57 6.62 5.99
CA MET A 110 -0.59 7.11 5.01
C MET A 110 0.76 7.42 5.66
N VAL A 111 1.83 6.97 5.03
CA VAL A 111 3.21 7.37 5.32
C VAL A 111 3.72 8.23 4.16
N VAL A 112 4.43 9.31 4.47
CA VAL A 112 5.02 10.23 3.50
C VAL A 112 6.49 10.42 3.85
N LEU A 113 7.38 10.12 2.91
CA LEU A 113 8.82 10.30 3.06
C LEU A 113 9.36 11.23 1.98
N SER A 114 10.19 12.19 2.36
CA SER A 114 11.10 12.90 1.46
C SER A 114 12.40 12.11 1.38
N GLY A 115 12.93 11.88 0.19
CA GLY A 115 14.14 11.08 0.02
C GLY A 115 14.67 11.14 -1.41
N THR A 116 15.42 10.12 -1.81
CA THR A 116 15.93 9.98 -3.19
C THR A 116 15.54 8.62 -3.79
N LEU A 117 15.45 8.58 -5.12
CA LEU A 117 15.26 7.38 -5.93
C LEU A 117 16.31 7.39 -7.03
N HIS A 118 17.30 6.48 -7.00
CA HIS A 118 18.46 6.54 -7.88
C HIS A 118 19.08 7.96 -7.93
N ALA A 119 19.30 8.53 -6.74
CA ALA A 119 19.79 9.89 -6.51
C ALA A 119 18.87 11.03 -7.01
N LEU A 120 17.68 10.74 -7.55
CA LEU A 120 16.68 11.77 -7.87
C LEU A 120 15.93 12.19 -6.59
N PRO A 121 15.90 13.48 -6.25
CA PRO A 121 15.12 13.94 -5.11
C PRO A 121 13.62 13.80 -5.39
N ILE A 122 12.92 13.09 -4.51
CA ILE A 122 11.48 12.86 -4.62
C ILE A 122 10.79 12.95 -3.25
N VAL A 123 9.48 13.11 -3.27
CA VAL A 123 8.61 12.77 -2.14
C VAL A 123 7.80 11.54 -2.52
N ALA A 124 7.83 10.53 -1.66
CA ALA A 124 7.08 9.29 -1.86
C ALA A 124 6.02 9.12 -0.76
N CYS A 125 4.79 8.81 -1.16
CA CYS A 125 3.66 8.52 -0.30
C CYS A 125 3.24 7.06 -0.46
N ALA A 126 2.81 6.41 0.62
CA ALA A 126 2.19 5.09 0.52
C ALA A 126 1.03 4.95 1.52
N PHE A 127 -0.05 4.30 1.06
CA PHE A 127 -1.17 3.96 1.90
C PHE A 127 -0.90 2.68 2.69
N GLU A 128 -1.23 2.70 3.99
CA GLU A 128 -1.23 1.52 4.85
C GLU A 128 -2.62 0.86 4.84
N PHE A 129 -2.77 -0.18 4.04
CA PHE A 129 -4.07 -0.83 3.88
C PHE A 129 -4.57 -1.51 5.15
N GLN A 130 -3.66 -1.99 6.02
CA GLN A 130 -4.06 -2.61 7.27
C GLN A 130 -4.63 -1.60 8.27
N PHE A 131 -4.35 -0.31 8.08
CA PHE A 131 -4.96 0.76 8.87
C PHE A 131 -6.35 1.10 8.32
N LEU A 132 -7.40 0.52 8.90
CA LEU A 132 -8.81 0.74 8.52
C LEU A 132 -9.08 0.61 7.01
N GLY A 133 -8.48 -0.39 6.35
CA GLY A 133 -8.62 -0.60 4.91
C GLY A 133 -7.96 0.48 4.06
N GLY A 134 -6.93 1.15 4.56
CA GLY A 134 -6.27 2.26 3.85
C GLY A 134 -7.19 3.45 3.62
N SER A 135 -8.26 3.60 4.39
CA SER A 135 -9.27 4.63 4.15
C SER A 135 -8.73 6.05 4.36
N MET A 136 -9.07 6.95 3.44
CA MET A 136 -8.67 8.34 3.48
C MET A 136 -9.49 9.11 4.51
N GLY A 137 -8.87 9.45 5.64
CA GLY A 137 -9.36 10.40 6.63
C GLY A 137 -8.64 11.75 6.54
N SER A 138 -8.93 12.63 7.48
CA SER A 138 -8.36 13.99 7.56
C SER A 138 -6.83 14.00 7.61
N VAL A 139 -6.22 13.04 8.32
CA VAL A 139 -4.76 12.89 8.42
C VAL A 139 -4.15 12.50 7.08
N VAL A 140 -4.76 11.57 6.34
CA VAL A 140 -4.27 11.15 5.01
C VAL A 140 -4.21 12.35 4.07
N GLY A 141 -5.30 13.13 3.96
CA GLY A 141 -5.31 14.32 3.11
C GLY A 141 -4.34 15.40 3.56
N GLU A 142 -4.13 15.57 4.88
CA GLU A 142 -3.15 16.53 5.39
C GLU A 142 -1.70 16.09 5.13
N ARG A 143 -1.37 14.82 5.36
CA ARG A 143 -0.03 14.29 5.08
C ARG A 143 0.29 14.36 3.58
N PHE A 144 -0.67 13.99 2.71
CA PHE A 144 -0.50 14.10 1.27
C PHE A 144 -0.26 15.56 0.83
N LYS A 145 -1.07 16.50 1.34
CA LYS A 145 -0.89 17.94 1.08
C LYS A 145 0.47 18.45 1.53
N ARG A 146 0.95 18.03 2.71
CA ARG A 146 2.29 18.41 3.18
C ARG A 146 3.41 17.79 2.35
N GLY A 147 3.22 16.58 1.83
CA GLY A 147 4.13 16.00 0.85
C GLY A 147 4.24 16.87 -0.40
N ILE A 148 3.11 17.34 -0.92
CA ILE A 148 3.08 18.26 -2.07
C ILE A 148 3.75 19.61 -1.73
N ASP A 149 3.50 20.17 -0.56
CA ASP A 149 4.17 21.42 -0.15
C ASP A 149 5.69 21.24 -0.10
N ALA A 150 6.19 20.10 0.36
CA ALA A 150 7.62 19.77 0.33
C ALA A 150 8.13 19.61 -1.12
N CYS A 151 7.34 18.97 -2.02
CA CYS A 151 7.69 18.90 -3.44
C CYS A 151 7.90 20.31 -4.03
N ILE A 152 6.96 21.22 -3.80
CA ILE A 152 7.01 22.58 -4.33
C ILE A 152 8.17 23.36 -3.70
N GLY A 153 8.34 23.27 -2.37
CA GLY A 153 9.37 23.99 -1.65
C GLY A 153 10.81 23.56 -1.97
N GLU A 154 10.99 22.28 -2.32
CA GLU A 154 12.30 21.67 -2.55
C GLU A 154 12.54 21.23 -4.02
N ASN A 155 11.61 21.58 -4.92
CA ASN A 155 11.65 21.21 -6.35
C ASN A 155 11.81 19.71 -6.57
N ARG A 156 10.91 18.91 -5.95
CA ARG A 156 10.91 17.43 -5.98
C ARG A 156 9.71 16.89 -6.73
N ALA A 157 9.87 15.76 -7.40
CA ALA A 157 8.76 15.00 -7.95
C ALA A 157 7.96 14.27 -6.86
N LEU A 158 6.68 13.98 -7.14
CA LEU A 158 5.80 13.22 -6.26
C LEU A 158 5.58 11.81 -6.80
N VAL A 159 5.65 10.80 -5.93
CA VAL A 159 5.22 9.42 -6.22
C VAL A 159 4.25 8.98 -5.13
N CYS A 160 3.09 8.41 -5.47
CA CYS A 160 2.14 7.91 -4.49
C CYS A 160 1.69 6.49 -4.79
N PHE A 161 1.88 5.58 -3.83
CA PHE A 161 1.38 4.21 -3.87
C PHE A 161 0.02 4.15 -3.17
N SER A 162 -1.05 3.97 -3.95
CA SER A 162 -2.41 3.91 -3.43
C SER A 162 -2.82 2.47 -3.13
N ALA A 163 -3.30 2.23 -1.90
CA ALA A 163 -3.93 0.99 -1.45
C ALA A 163 -5.07 1.35 -0.50
N SER A 164 -6.30 1.43 -1.00
CA SER A 164 -7.41 2.01 -0.23
C SER A 164 -8.78 1.50 -0.61
N GLY A 165 -9.63 1.33 0.40
CA GLY A 165 -11.07 1.12 0.24
C GLY A 165 -11.89 2.40 -0.01
N GLY A 166 -11.27 3.60 0.02
CA GLY A 166 -11.95 4.86 -0.25
C GLY A 166 -11.94 5.85 0.92
N ALA A 167 -12.95 6.74 0.97
CA ALA A 167 -13.10 7.73 2.04
C ALA A 167 -13.48 7.07 3.37
N ARG A 168 -12.92 7.58 4.49
CA ARG A 168 -13.15 7.05 5.83
C ARG A 168 -14.53 7.42 6.34
N MET A 169 -15.42 6.44 6.40
CA MET A 169 -16.82 6.61 6.77
C MET A 169 -16.99 7.23 8.17
N GLN A 170 -16.13 6.89 9.12
CA GLN A 170 -16.18 7.38 10.50
C GLN A 170 -15.89 8.87 10.64
N GLU A 171 -15.29 9.49 9.65
CA GLU A 171 -15.01 10.92 9.60
C GLU A 171 -16.04 11.68 8.74
N ALA A 172 -17.02 10.99 8.16
CA ALA A 172 -18.13 11.57 7.38
C ALA A 172 -17.65 12.65 6.38
N LEU A 173 -18.21 13.86 6.46
CA LEU A 173 -17.86 14.96 5.56
C LEU A 173 -16.37 15.35 5.61
N TYR A 174 -15.70 15.22 6.76
CA TYR A 174 -14.27 15.52 6.86
C TYR A 174 -13.44 14.65 5.93
N SER A 175 -13.78 13.37 5.78
CA SER A 175 -13.10 12.49 4.84
C SER A 175 -13.42 12.81 3.38
N LEU A 176 -14.65 13.19 3.06
CA LEU A 176 -15.03 13.58 1.70
C LEU A 176 -14.33 14.88 1.27
N LEU A 177 -14.18 15.85 2.18
CA LEU A 177 -13.45 17.09 1.90
C LEU A 177 -11.96 16.87 1.60
N GLN A 178 -11.40 15.73 2.00
CA GLN A 178 -10.01 15.41 1.62
C GLN A 178 -9.85 15.19 0.11
N MET A 179 -10.90 14.74 -0.59
CA MET A 179 -10.86 14.62 -2.05
C MET A 179 -10.59 15.99 -2.70
N ALA A 180 -11.34 17.02 -2.30
CA ALA A 180 -11.13 18.39 -2.79
C ALA A 180 -9.76 18.95 -2.36
N LYS A 181 -9.35 18.70 -1.10
CA LYS A 181 -8.06 19.15 -0.57
C LYS A 181 -6.88 18.58 -1.33
N THR A 182 -6.89 17.29 -1.61
CA THR A 182 -5.81 16.61 -2.35
C THR A 182 -5.77 17.03 -3.81
N ALA A 183 -6.93 17.18 -4.47
CA ALA A 183 -7.03 17.68 -5.83
C ALA A 183 -6.51 19.12 -5.96
N ALA A 184 -6.89 20.01 -5.02
CA ALA A 184 -6.38 21.38 -4.97
C ALA A 184 -4.86 21.44 -4.75
N ALA A 185 -4.31 20.56 -3.91
CA ALA A 185 -2.87 20.45 -3.71
C ALA A 185 -2.15 19.98 -4.98
N LEU A 186 -2.69 18.98 -5.70
CA LEU A 186 -2.15 18.52 -6.99
C LEU A 186 -2.20 19.61 -8.07
N SER A 187 -3.26 20.44 -8.10
CA SER A 187 -3.31 21.60 -9.00
C SER A 187 -2.14 22.57 -8.76
N ARG A 188 -1.73 22.79 -7.51
CA ARG A 188 -0.56 23.61 -7.18
C ARG A 188 0.75 22.94 -7.61
N LEU A 189 0.86 21.61 -7.47
CA LEU A 189 2.02 20.85 -7.95
C LEU A 189 2.17 20.98 -9.46
N ALA A 190 1.08 20.83 -10.22
CA ALA A 190 1.04 21.00 -11.67
C ALA A 190 1.43 22.42 -12.09
N GLN A 191 0.96 23.47 -11.38
CA GLN A 191 1.38 24.86 -11.61
C GLN A 191 2.87 25.08 -11.37
N ALA A 192 3.49 24.30 -10.47
CA ALA A 192 4.93 24.29 -10.24
C ALA A 192 5.71 23.45 -11.28
N HIS A 193 5.03 22.85 -12.27
CA HIS A 193 5.62 21.97 -13.30
C HIS A 193 6.39 20.78 -12.72
N LEU A 194 5.94 20.25 -11.57
CA LEU A 194 6.53 19.10 -10.92
C LEU A 194 5.71 17.84 -11.20
N PRO A 195 6.33 16.75 -11.67
CA PRO A 195 5.61 15.55 -12.06
C PRO A 195 5.04 14.79 -10.85
N PHE A 196 3.88 14.22 -11.07
CA PHE A 196 3.22 13.27 -10.17
C PHE A 196 3.04 11.91 -10.84
N ILE A 197 3.70 10.88 -10.33
CA ILE A 197 3.48 9.49 -10.73
C ILE A 197 2.59 8.83 -9.68
N SER A 198 1.40 8.39 -10.08
CA SER A 198 0.52 7.59 -9.25
C SER A 198 0.72 6.10 -9.53
N VAL A 199 0.90 5.31 -8.48
CA VAL A 199 1.03 3.85 -8.55
C VAL A 199 -0.15 3.21 -7.82
N LEU A 200 -1.02 2.57 -8.61
CA LEU A 200 -2.25 1.95 -8.15
C LEU A 200 -2.00 0.51 -7.74
N THR A 201 -2.26 0.16 -6.49
CA THR A 201 -2.05 -1.19 -5.96
C THR A 201 -3.35 -1.83 -5.49
N ASP A 202 -3.32 -3.12 -5.13
CA ASP A 202 -4.52 -3.89 -4.77
C ASP A 202 -4.93 -3.70 -3.29
N PRO A 203 -6.16 -3.19 -3.03
CA PRO A 203 -7.09 -2.52 -3.92
C PRO A 203 -6.93 -0.99 -3.90
N THR A 204 -7.31 -0.30 -4.97
CA THR A 204 -7.48 1.17 -4.98
C THR A 204 -8.90 1.52 -5.43
N THR A 205 -9.76 1.93 -4.48
CA THR A 205 -11.19 2.10 -4.75
C THR A 205 -11.78 3.36 -4.10
N GLY A 206 -13.02 3.65 -4.42
CA GLY A 206 -13.87 4.67 -3.78
C GLY A 206 -13.34 6.10 -3.95
N GLY A 207 -13.45 6.90 -2.89
CA GLY A 207 -13.03 8.31 -2.91
C GLY A 207 -11.54 8.52 -3.18
N VAL A 208 -10.69 7.54 -2.93
CA VAL A 208 -9.24 7.63 -3.24
C VAL A 208 -9.00 7.49 -4.73
N SER A 209 -9.61 6.51 -5.40
CA SER A 209 -9.53 6.41 -6.87
C SER A 209 -10.17 7.59 -7.57
N ALA A 210 -11.30 8.10 -7.06
CA ALA A 210 -12.00 9.27 -7.61
C ALA A 210 -11.33 10.62 -7.29
N SER A 211 -10.17 10.61 -6.64
CA SER A 211 -9.42 11.82 -6.32
C SER A 211 -7.94 11.65 -6.63
N LEU A 212 -7.07 11.65 -5.61
CA LEU A 212 -5.62 11.67 -5.79
C LEU A 212 -5.04 10.51 -6.63
N ALA A 213 -5.68 9.32 -6.58
CA ALA A 213 -5.05 8.13 -7.15
C ALA A 213 -5.10 8.07 -8.70
N LEU A 214 -6.09 8.69 -9.35
CA LEU A 214 -6.20 8.76 -10.82
C LEU A 214 -5.90 10.16 -11.39
N LEU A 215 -5.23 11.02 -10.60
CA LEU A 215 -4.82 12.36 -11.01
C LEU A 215 -3.32 12.48 -11.27
N GLY A 216 -2.61 11.34 -11.47
CA GLY A 216 -1.21 11.33 -11.87
C GLY A 216 -1.00 11.87 -13.28
N ASP A 217 0.14 12.49 -13.55
CA ASP A 217 0.62 12.73 -14.92
C ASP A 217 0.87 11.40 -15.63
N LEU A 218 1.24 10.37 -14.85
CA LEU A 218 1.26 8.96 -15.24
C LEU A 218 0.62 8.13 -14.15
N ASN A 219 -0.33 7.25 -14.55
CA ASN A 219 -1.02 6.30 -13.70
C ASN A 219 -0.51 4.90 -13.97
N LEU A 220 0.38 4.41 -13.11
CA LEU A 220 0.91 3.06 -13.17
C LEU A 220 0.06 2.13 -12.31
N ALA A 221 0.03 0.83 -12.62
CA ALA A 221 -0.61 -0.15 -11.76
C ALA A 221 0.27 -1.38 -11.52
N GLU A 222 0.14 -2.02 -10.35
CA GLU A 222 0.67 -3.37 -10.16
C GLU A 222 -0.19 -4.40 -10.90
N PRO A 223 0.40 -5.51 -11.38
CA PRO A 223 -0.35 -6.56 -12.06
C PRO A 223 -1.54 -7.08 -11.23
N ARG A 224 -2.68 -7.26 -11.87
CA ARG A 224 -3.94 -7.76 -11.29
C ARG A 224 -4.52 -6.93 -10.14
N ALA A 225 -4.07 -5.72 -9.94
CA ALA A 225 -4.62 -4.83 -8.92
C ALA A 225 -6.09 -4.52 -9.20
N LEU A 226 -6.92 -4.56 -8.16
CA LEU A 226 -8.32 -4.13 -8.22
C LEU A 226 -8.38 -2.61 -8.11
N ILE A 227 -8.81 -1.95 -9.16
CA ILE A 227 -8.86 -0.50 -9.25
C ILE A 227 -10.24 -0.09 -9.78
N GLY A 228 -10.96 0.74 -9.05
CA GLY A 228 -12.28 1.19 -9.48
C GLY A 228 -12.91 2.13 -8.46
N PHE A 229 -14.13 2.60 -8.73
CA PHE A 229 -14.86 3.43 -7.78
C PHE A 229 -15.68 2.54 -6.84
N ALA A 230 -16.80 1.99 -7.30
CA ALA A 230 -17.57 1.03 -6.53
C ALA A 230 -16.95 -0.37 -6.68
N GLY A 231 -16.91 -1.14 -5.59
CA GLY A 231 -16.44 -2.53 -5.67
C GLY A 231 -17.34 -3.41 -6.56
N PRO A 232 -16.81 -4.46 -7.21
CA PRO A 232 -17.55 -5.30 -8.13
C PRO A 232 -18.86 -5.86 -7.54
N ARG A 233 -18.86 -6.26 -6.27
CA ARG A 233 -20.06 -6.76 -5.57
C ARG A 233 -21.17 -5.70 -5.49
N VAL A 234 -20.81 -4.45 -5.21
CA VAL A 234 -21.78 -3.36 -5.11
C VAL A 234 -22.40 -3.11 -6.48
N ILE A 235 -21.59 -3.09 -7.54
CA ILE A 235 -22.08 -2.91 -8.91
C ILE A 235 -23.04 -4.03 -9.29
N GLN A 236 -22.64 -5.30 -9.11
CA GLN A 236 -23.48 -6.47 -9.42
C GLN A 236 -24.82 -6.44 -8.68
N GLN A 237 -24.80 -6.07 -7.39
CA GLN A 237 -26.02 -5.98 -6.58
C GLN A 237 -26.94 -4.85 -6.99
N THR A 238 -26.36 -3.72 -7.44
CA THR A 238 -27.10 -2.51 -7.81
C THR A 238 -27.67 -2.61 -9.22
N VAL A 239 -26.82 -3.01 -10.19
CA VAL A 239 -27.22 -3.11 -11.62
C VAL A 239 -27.85 -4.45 -11.93
N ARG A 240 -27.60 -5.49 -11.11
CA ARG A 240 -28.07 -6.88 -11.29
C ARG A 240 -27.58 -7.54 -12.58
N GLU A 241 -26.40 -7.15 -13.03
CA GLU A 241 -25.75 -7.72 -14.21
C GLU A 241 -24.48 -8.48 -13.83
N THR A 242 -24.09 -9.43 -14.66
CA THR A 242 -22.81 -10.13 -14.52
C THR A 242 -21.72 -9.28 -15.14
N LEU A 243 -20.69 -8.96 -14.35
CA LEU A 243 -19.56 -8.16 -14.83
C LEU A 243 -18.63 -9.00 -15.73
N PRO A 244 -18.00 -8.40 -16.74
CA PRO A 244 -17.01 -9.06 -17.58
C PRO A 244 -15.88 -9.68 -16.75
N GLU A 245 -15.26 -10.72 -17.27
CA GLU A 245 -14.06 -11.30 -16.68
C GLU A 245 -12.93 -10.25 -16.61
N GLY A 246 -12.24 -10.20 -15.47
CA GLY A 246 -11.18 -9.21 -15.27
C GLY A 246 -11.65 -7.78 -15.03
N PHE A 247 -12.96 -7.55 -14.93
CA PHE A 247 -13.50 -6.20 -14.69
C PHE A 247 -12.84 -5.50 -13.51
N GLN A 248 -12.43 -4.23 -13.68
CA GLN A 248 -11.70 -3.43 -12.73
C GLN A 248 -10.29 -3.97 -12.34
N ARG A 249 -9.74 -4.94 -13.05
CA ARG A 249 -8.34 -5.31 -12.92
C ARG A 249 -7.44 -4.39 -13.74
N SER A 250 -6.20 -4.25 -13.32
CA SER A 250 -5.23 -3.39 -14.00
C SER A 250 -5.11 -3.68 -15.50
N GLU A 251 -5.16 -4.96 -15.91
CA GLU A 251 -5.13 -5.38 -17.30
C GLU A 251 -6.32 -4.85 -18.10
N PHE A 252 -7.52 -4.99 -17.53
CA PHE A 252 -8.75 -4.45 -18.12
C PHE A 252 -8.69 -2.92 -18.25
N LEU A 253 -8.17 -2.23 -17.23
CA LEU A 253 -8.06 -0.78 -17.24
C LEU A 253 -7.01 -0.26 -18.22
N LEU A 254 -5.92 -0.98 -18.41
CA LEU A 254 -4.92 -0.67 -19.40
C LEU A 254 -5.50 -0.81 -20.83
N GLU A 255 -6.22 -1.89 -21.10
CA GLU A 255 -6.88 -2.13 -22.39
C GLU A 255 -7.91 -1.03 -22.72
N HIS A 256 -8.59 -0.48 -21.71
CA HIS A 256 -9.58 0.59 -21.86
C HIS A 256 -8.99 2.00 -21.70
N GLY A 257 -7.68 2.16 -21.61
CA GLY A 257 -7.01 3.46 -21.55
C GLY A 257 -7.22 4.24 -20.27
N ALA A 258 -7.62 3.58 -19.15
CA ALA A 258 -7.82 4.22 -17.86
C ALA A 258 -6.53 4.34 -17.04
N ILE A 259 -5.49 3.58 -17.40
CA ILE A 259 -4.14 3.68 -16.84
C ILE A 259 -3.11 3.62 -17.98
N ASP A 260 -1.88 4.08 -17.70
CA ASP A 260 -0.85 4.21 -18.73
C ASP A 260 0.06 2.99 -18.84
N MET A 261 0.26 2.26 -17.72
CA MET A 261 1.21 1.14 -17.69
C MET A 261 0.95 0.19 -16.53
N ILE A 262 1.24 -1.11 -16.76
CA ILE A 262 1.35 -2.10 -15.69
C ILE A 262 2.82 -2.38 -15.44
N VAL A 263 3.25 -2.29 -14.18
CA VAL A 263 4.65 -2.46 -13.77
C VAL A 263 4.74 -3.45 -12.62
N ASP A 264 5.57 -4.48 -12.78
CA ASP A 264 5.90 -5.41 -11.68
C ASP A 264 6.63 -4.64 -10.57
N ARG A 265 6.29 -4.94 -9.32
CA ARG A 265 6.88 -4.29 -8.14
C ARG A 265 8.40 -4.39 -8.12
N ARG A 266 8.94 -5.47 -8.64
CA ARG A 266 10.39 -5.73 -8.70
C ARG A 266 11.13 -4.78 -9.64
N GLU A 267 10.42 -4.25 -10.66
CA GLU A 267 10.95 -3.30 -11.66
C GLU A 267 10.53 -1.86 -11.36
N MET A 268 9.69 -1.63 -10.35
CA MET A 268 9.04 -0.36 -10.07
C MET A 268 10.05 0.78 -9.85
N ARG A 269 11.13 0.53 -9.09
CA ARG A 269 12.16 1.53 -8.83
C ARG A 269 12.78 2.08 -10.11
N ASP A 270 13.26 1.17 -10.95
CA ASP A 270 13.98 1.52 -12.17
C ASP A 270 13.04 2.19 -13.19
N LYS A 271 11.83 1.65 -13.31
CA LYS A 271 10.82 2.19 -14.22
C LYS A 271 10.38 3.60 -13.82
N VAL A 272 10.06 3.83 -12.54
CA VAL A 272 9.66 5.15 -12.04
C VAL A 272 10.82 6.14 -12.16
N ALA A 273 12.05 5.75 -11.84
CA ALA A 273 13.21 6.63 -12.00
C ALA A 273 13.44 7.04 -13.48
N ALA A 274 13.31 6.10 -14.41
CA ALA A 274 13.41 6.38 -15.83
C ALA A 274 12.32 7.36 -16.32
N LEU A 275 11.06 7.13 -15.90
CA LEU A 275 9.95 8.02 -16.23
C LEU A 275 10.12 9.42 -15.65
N LEU A 276 10.55 9.53 -14.39
CA LEU A 276 10.82 10.83 -13.76
C LEU A 276 11.94 11.59 -14.49
N ARG A 277 13.03 10.91 -14.89
CA ARG A 277 14.09 11.54 -15.70
C ARG A 277 13.56 12.10 -17.01
N LEU A 278 12.70 11.35 -17.68
CA LEU A 278 12.04 11.79 -18.92
C LEU A 278 11.17 13.03 -18.70
N LEU A 279 10.28 12.99 -17.68
CA LEU A 279 9.38 14.09 -17.36
C LEU A 279 10.13 15.36 -16.91
N LEU A 280 11.22 15.18 -16.16
CA LEU A 280 12.08 16.28 -15.70
C LEU A 280 13.12 16.71 -16.75
N LYS A 281 13.14 16.11 -17.94
CA LYS A 281 14.10 16.38 -19.03
C LYS A 281 15.56 16.25 -18.59
N LEU A 282 15.83 15.31 -17.67
CA LEU A 282 17.18 15.00 -17.20
C LEU A 282 17.87 14.02 -18.15
N PRO A 283 19.22 14.05 -18.26
CA PRO A 283 19.93 13.09 -19.08
C PRO A 283 19.71 11.67 -18.64
N ALA A 284 19.68 10.71 -19.59
CA ALA A 284 19.67 9.29 -19.26
C ALA A 284 20.91 8.94 -18.40
N VAL A 285 20.73 7.99 -17.46
CA VAL A 285 21.89 7.43 -16.75
C VAL A 285 22.71 6.67 -17.80
N ALA A 286 23.99 6.98 -17.91
CA ALA A 286 24.91 6.15 -18.69
C ALA A 286 24.86 4.71 -18.11
N ALA A 287 24.62 3.73 -18.99
CA ALA A 287 24.52 2.34 -18.63
C ALA A 287 25.87 1.78 -18.13
#